data_21aff15124e89d9574cb272c06d6cc76
#
_entry.id   21aff15124e89d9574cb272c06d6cc76
#
_cell.length_a   1.000
_cell.length_b   1.000
_cell.length_c   1.000
_cell.angle_alpha   90.00
_cell.angle_beta   90.00
_cell.angle_gamma   90.00
#
_symmetry.space_group_name_H-M   'P 1'
#
loop_
_entity.id
_entity.type
_entity.pdbx_description
1 polymer ?
#
loop_
_entity_poly.entity_id
_entity_poly.type
_entity_poly.pdbx_seq_one_letter_code
_entity_poly.pdbx_strand_id
1 'polypeptide(L)'
;MDTDANIGSGTVCGWSATGNTTFSQRNITVGVMKIQEALCPRSLEQYWMQSQLTAGSQYDGVPFEQAFSEQKALRIAEALETAIWQGNSYFSGVNQLLNAASGSTVLANASSTTWNPVSASVGITTSNVISIFDKVYNDIPQAILTKTDLVIFCGWNNFRTLIGALKSQTGVMYNQVDLQGLADGDIIYPGTNVRIVAVPGLTSTNRIVATYLGNLFYGTDLLSDEENFELWYSKDNDEVRFQAAFKAGVQFAYPDLMVDFRLA
;
A
#
# COMPACT_ATOMS: atom_id res chain seq x y z
N MET A 1 10.02 -21.35 0.53
CA MET A 1 10.21 -22.77 0.91
C MET A 1 8.83 -23.33 1.15
N ASP A 2 8.45 -24.28 0.36
CA ASP A 2 7.19 -25.02 0.51
C ASP A 2 7.52 -26.45 0.93
N THR A 3 6.94 -26.90 2.05
CA THR A 3 7.23 -28.20 2.65
C THR A 3 5.93 -28.95 2.85
N ASP A 4 5.86 -30.16 2.37
CA ASP A 4 4.75 -31.07 2.61
C ASP A 4 5.05 -31.94 3.85
N ALA A 5 4.10 -31.98 4.79
CA ALA A 5 4.16 -32.88 5.93
C ALA A 5 3.35 -34.15 5.60
N ASN A 6 3.87 -34.98 4.74
CA ASN A 6 3.20 -36.24 4.39
C ASN A 6 3.36 -37.26 5.53
N ILE A 7 2.28 -37.46 6.29
CA ILE A 7 2.24 -38.39 7.43
C ILE A 7 1.98 -39.80 6.87
N GLY A 8 3.00 -40.63 6.91
CA GLY A 8 2.92 -42.04 6.50
C GLY A 8 2.50 -42.96 7.65
N SER A 9 2.12 -44.21 7.30
CA SER A 9 1.81 -45.24 8.29
C SER A 9 3.06 -45.66 9.08
N GLY A 10 2.99 -45.56 10.41
CA GLY A 10 4.04 -46.04 11.32
C GLY A 10 4.09 -47.57 11.53
N THR A 11 3.25 -48.32 10.86
CA THR A 11 3.15 -49.79 11.05
C THR A 11 4.08 -50.61 10.17
N VAL A 12 4.76 -49.95 9.19
CA VAL A 12 5.67 -50.62 8.26
C VAL A 12 7.11 -50.25 8.62
N CYS A 13 7.96 -51.24 8.84
CA CYS A 13 9.38 -51.03 9.03
C CYS A 13 10.07 -50.69 7.69
N GLY A 14 10.90 -49.68 7.70
CA GLY A 14 11.66 -49.21 6.53
C GLY A 14 11.65 -47.71 6.37
N TRP A 15 12.54 -47.21 5.54
CA TRP A 15 12.62 -45.81 5.16
C TRP A 15 11.83 -45.57 3.85
N SER A 16 10.80 -44.76 3.91
CA SER A 16 10.06 -44.34 2.72
C SER A 16 9.97 -42.81 2.72
N ALA A 17 10.73 -42.18 1.84
CA ALA A 17 10.69 -40.73 1.66
C ALA A 17 9.49 -40.38 0.79
N THR A 18 8.43 -39.85 1.40
CA THR A 18 7.21 -39.44 0.72
C THR A 18 7.00 -37.91 0.69
N GLY A 19 7.79 -37.18 1.47
CA GLY A 19 7.75 -35.72 1.49
C GLY A 19 8.61 -35.08 0.39
N ASN A 20 8.12 -33.99 -0.17
CA ASN A 20 8.87 -33.17 -1.11
C ASN A 20 9.00 -31.73 -0.55
N THR A 21 10.20 -31.16 -0.70
CA THR A 21 10.46 -29.77 -0.31
C THR A 21 10.94 -29.00 -1.53
N THR A 22 10.21 -27.98 -1.91
CA THR A 22 10.59 -27.09 -3.01
C THR A 22 11.12 -25.75 -2.47
N PHE A 23 12.24 -25.33 -3.05
CA PHE A 23 12.83 -24.02 -2.76
C PHE A 23 12.61 -23.11 -3.94
N SER A 24 12.01 -21.96 -3.69
CA SER A 24 11.88 -20.88 -4.66
C SER A 24 12.52 -19.60 -4.12
N GLN A 25 13.08 -18.80 -5.01
CA GLN A 25 13.71 -17.53 -4.68
C GLN A 25 13.02 -16.42 -5.46
N ARG A 26 12.81 -15.28 -4.79
CA ARG A 26 12.40 -14.02 -5.41
C ARG A 26 13.39 -12.93 -5.02
N ASN A 27 13.69 -12.04 -5.95
CA ASN A 27 14.64 -10.96 -5.75
C ASN A 27 13.88 -9.62 -5.64
N ILE A 28 14.32 -8.77 -4.71
CA ILE A 28 13.86 -7.38 -4.64
C ILE A 28 14.79 -6.55 -5.52
N THR A 29 14.21 -5.83 -6.47
CA THR A 29 14.96 -4.85 -7.27
C THR A 29 14.77 -3.49 -6.62
N VAL A 30 15.87 -2.89 -6.17
CA VAL A 30 15.88 -1.57 -5.53
C VAL A 30 16.24 -0.52 -6.58
N GLY A 31 15.38 0.48 -6.74
CA GLY A 31 15.59 1.61 -7.63
C GLY A 31 16.21 2.79 -6.90
N VAL A 32 17.17 3.46 -7.54
CA VAL A 32 17.77 4.70 -7.03
C VAL A 32 16.93 5.88 -7.47
N MET A 33 16.50 6.70 -6.51
CA MET A 33 15.70 7.89 -6.74
C MET A 33 16.36 9.10 -6.15
N LYS A 34 16.20 10.25 -6.80
CA LYS A 34 16.64 11.54 -6.28
C LYS A 34 15.59 12.60 -6.55
N ILE A 35 15.49 13.53 -5.61
CA ILE A 35 14.69 14.75 -5.74
C ILE A 35 15.65 15.92 -5.66
N GLN A 36 15.58 16.81 -6.62
CA GLN A 36 16.40 18.01 -6.66
C GLN A 36 15.49 19.19 -6.97
N GLU A 37 15.60 20.25 -6.20
CA GLU A 37 14.83 21.47 -6.36
C GLU A 37 15.72 22.69 -6.09
N ALA A 38 15.52 23.73 -6.85
CA ALA A 38 16.16 25.01 -6.68
C ALA A 38 15.09 26.08 -6.39
N LEU A 39 15.26 26.82 -5.33
CA LEU A 39 14.32 27.83 -4.83
C LEU A 39 14.98 29.19 -4.79
N CYS A 40 14.32 30.20 -5.36
CA CYS A 40 14.77 31.57 -5.26
C CYS A 40 14.35 32.16 -3.91
N PRO A 41 15.28 32.57 -3.02
CA PRO A 41 14.95 33.10 -1.69
C PRO A 41 14.01 34.30 -1.76
N ARG A 42 14.22 35.21 -2.71
CA ARG A 42 13.42 36.43 -2.85
C ARG A 42 11.94 36.17 -3.17
N SER A 43 11.64 35.12 -3.93
CA SER A 43 10.24 34.75 -4.20
C SER A 43 9.58 34.11 -3.00
N LEU A 44 10.34 33.39 -2.18
CA LEU A 44 9.85 32.73 -0.98
C LEU A 44 9.58 33.69 0.16
N GLU A 45 10.44 34.70 0.36
CA GLU A 45 10.22 35.73 1.37
C GLU A 45 8.85 36.41 1.21
N GLN A 46 8.46 36.71 0.00
CA GLN A 46 7.19 37.36 -0.29
C GLN A 46 5.98 36.52 0.16
N TYR A 47 5.99 35.22 -0.06
CA TYR A 47 4.90 34.31 0.33
C TYR A 47 4.95 33.93 1.80
N TRP A 48 6.15 33.73 2.33
CA TRP A 48 6.36 33.35 3.73
C TRP A 48 5.97 34.47 4.69
N MET A 49 6.37 35.69 4.38
CA MET A 49 6.00 36.87 5.18
C MET A 49 4.50 37.07 5.30
N GLN A 50 3.73 36.75 4.27
CA GLN A 50 2.28 36.84 4.32
C GLN A 50 1.66 35.87 5.33
N SER A 51 2.22 34.70 5.52
CA SER A 51 1.69 33.69 6.47
C SER A 51 2.06 33.99 7.93
N GLN A 52 3.11 34.77 8.16
CA GLN A 52 3.66 35.09 9.48
C GLN A 52 3.34 36.52 9.99
N LEU A 53 2.69 37.33 9.18
CA LEU A 53 2.28 38.68 9.57
C LEU A 53 1.15 38.65 10.60
N THR A 54 1.55 38.45 11.86
CA THR A 54 0.70 38.80 13.01
C THR A 54 1.05 40.24 13.38
N ALA A 55 0.07 41.11 13.55
CA ALA A 55 0.24 42.49 13.89
C ALA A 55 1.12 42.65 15.16
N GLY A 56 2.30 43.24 15.02
CA GLY A 56 3.23 43.49 16.14
C GLY A 56 4.35 42.47 16.36
N SER A 57 4.49 41.44 15.53
CA SER A 57 5.61 40.51 15.61
C SER A 57 6.85 41.10 14.93
N GLN A 58 7.96 41.18 15.67
CA GLN A 58 9.28 41.34 15.06
C GLN A 58 9.66 40.07 14.33
N TYR A 59 10.23 40.23 13.15
CA TYR A 59 10.76 39.19 12.29
C TYR A 59 11.96 38.52 12.96
N ASP A 60 11.72 37.55 13.82
CA ASP A 60 12.78 36.79 14.46
C ASP A 60 12.49 35.30 14.26
N GLY A 61 13.10 34.73 13.21
CA GLY A 61 13.55 33.37 13.21
C GLY A 61 12.51 32.26 13.32
N VAL A 62 11.40 32.28 12.54
CA VAL A 62 10.83 30.97 12.19
C VAL A 62 11.72 30.37 11.10
N PRO A 63 12.45 29.29 11.37
CA PRO A 63 13.37 28.76 10.38
C PRO A 63 12.56 28.23 9.19
N PHE A 64 12.55 29.02 8.10
CA PHE A 64 11.97 28.62 6.81
C PHE A 64 12.45 27.22 6.39
N GLU A 65 13.71 26.94 6.64
CA GLU A 65 14.36 25.67 6.35
C GLU A 65 13.66 24.47 7.01
N GLN A 66 13.28 24.62 8.28
CA GLN A 66 12.58 23.55 9.01
C GLN A 66 11.18 23.30 8.42
N ALA A 67 10.36 24.33 8.26
CA ALA A 67 9.01 24.21 7.75
C ALA A 67 9.00 23.68 6.29
N PHE A 68 9.96 24.13 5.48
CA PHE A 68 10.12 23.62 4.12
C PHE A 68 10.50 22.14 4.11
N SER A 69 11.47 21.73 4.94
CA SER A 69 11.92 20.34 5.04
C SER A 69 10.80 19.42 5.51
N GLU A 70 10.04 19.83 6.53
CA GLU A 70 8.89 19.06 7.02
C GLU A 70 7.81 18.88 5.94
N GLN A 71 7.47 19.96 5.23
CA GLN A 71 6.48 19.87 4.15
C GLN A 71 6.97 19.00 2.98
N LYS A 72 8.25 19.09 2.63
CA LYS A 72 8.86 18.24 1.59
C LYS A 72 8.89 16.78 2.00
N ALA A 73 9.25 16.48 3.25
CA ALA A 73 9.24 15.11 3.76
C ALA A 73 7.86 14.48 3.64
N LEU A 74 6.78 15.20 3.98
CA LEU A 74 5.41 14.72 3.81
C LEU A 74 5.08 14.41 2.34
N ARG A 75 5.46 15.31 1.41
CA ARG A 75 5.22 15.10 -0.03
C ARG A 75 6.03 13.94 -0.60
N ILE A 76 7.24 13.74 -0.11
CA ILE A 76 8.08 12.59 -0.48
C ILE A 76 7.44 11.30 0.02
N ALA A 77 6.97 11.27 1.26
CA ALA A 77 6.28 10.11 1.83
C ALA A 77 5.01 9.74 1.04
N GLU A 78 4.17 10.72 0.67
CA GLU A 78 2.99 10.52 -0.17
C GLU A 78 3.35 9.95 -1.56
N ALA A 79 4.40 10.49 -2.18
CA ALA A 79 4.86 10.04 -3.48
C ALA A 79 5.46 8.63 -3.42
N LEU A 80 6.21 8.33 -2.35
CA LEU A 80 6.80 7.02 -2.11
C LEU A 80 5.73 5.96 -1.87
N GLU A 81 4.71 6.26 -1.06
CA GLU A 81 3.58 5.35 -0.85
C GLU A 81 2.85 5.04 -2.17
N THR A 82 2.61 6.06 -2.98
CA THR A 82 2.02 5.86 -4.32
C THR A 82 2.90 4.98 -5.18
N ALA A 83 4.22 5.19 -5.16
CA ALA A 83 5.18 4.38 -5.91
C ALA A 83 5.26 2.94 -5.40
N ILE A 84 5.15 2.69 -4.09
CA ILE A 84 5.09 1.35 -3.50
C ILE A 84 3.93 0.54 -4.10
N TRP A 85 2.77 1.14 -4.24
CA TRP A 85 1.60 0.45 -4.78
C TRP A 85 1.56 0.41 -6.30
N GLN A 86 1.75 1.56 -6.96
CA GLN A 86 1.55 1.68 -8.41
C GLN A 86 2.83 1.46 -9.22
N GLY A 87 3.98 1.64 -8.59
CA GLY A 87 5.29 1.64 -9.27
C GLY A 87 5.64 3.00 -9.86
N ASN A 88 6.86 3.11 -10.27
CA ASN A 88 7.39 4.26 -11.01
C ASN A 88 8.41 3.79 -12.07
N SER A 89 9.15 4.73 -12.67
CA SER A 89 10.15 4.41 -13.69
C SER A 89 11.41 3.74 -13.11
N TYR A 90 11.58 3.72 -11.80
CA TYR A 90 12.80 3.25 -11.13
C TYR A 90 12.64 1.88 -10.48
N PHE A 91 11.43 1.54 -10.00
CA PHE A 91 11.12 0.22 -9.47
C PHE A 91 9.65 -0.17 -9.71
N SER A 92 9.39 -1.46 -9.72
CA SER A 92 8.05 -2.01 -9.88
C SER A 92 7.29 -1.99 -8.58
N GLY A 93 6.12 -1.35 -8.54
CA GLY A 93 5.21 -1.38 -7.40
C GLY A 93 4.40 -2.68 -7.32
N VAL A 94 3.69 -2.87 -6.20
CA VAL A 94 2.88 -4.07 -5.94
C VAL A 94 1.92 -4.37 -7.09
N ASN A 95 1.25 -3.37 -7.64
CA ASN A 95 0.31 -3.54 -8.75
C ASN A 95 0.97 -4.06 -10.03
N GLN A 96 2.19 -3.58 -10.35
CA GLN A 96 2.94 -4.04 -11.50
C GLN A 96 3.44 -5.47 -11.31
N LEU A 97 3.91 -5.79 -10.10
CA LEU A 97 4.35 -7.13 -9.74
C LEU A 97 3.20 -8.14 -9.77
N LEU A 98 2.00 -7.75 -9.32
CA LEU A 98 0.79 -8.57 -9.41
C LEU A 98 0.36 -8.81 -10.87
N ASN A 99 0.50 -7.81 -11.74
CA ASN A 99 0.25 -7.97 -13.17
C ASN A 99 1.23 -8.97 -13.81
N ALA A 100 2.49 -8.90 -13.44
CA ALA A 100 3.53 -9.82 -13.92
C ALA A 100 3.34 -11.25 -13.37
N ALA A 101 2.81 -11.39 -12.16
CA ALA A 101 2.55 -12.65 -11.48
C ALA A 101 1.16 -13.24 -11.78
N SER A 102 0.43 -12.74 -12.76
CA SER A 102 -0.98 -13.04 -13.02
C SER A 102 -1.35 -14.50 -13.21
N GLY A 103 -0.40 -15.41 -13.37
CA GLY A 103 -0.62 -16.85 -13.37
C GLY A 103 -0.44 -17.53 -11.99
N SER A 104 0.08 -16.80 -11.01
CA SER A 104 0.46 -17.32 -9.69
C SER A 104 -0.33 -16.70 -8.54
N THR A 105 -1.04 -15.58 -8.78
CA THR A 105 -1.91 -14.94 -7.78
C THR A 105 -3.33 -15.47 -7.86
N VAL A 106 -4.01 -15.53 -6.72
CA VAL A 106 -5.45 -15.81 -6.70
C VAL A 106 -6.19 -14.59 -7.23
N LEU A 107 -6.77 -14.71 -8.39
CA LEU A 107 -7.56 -13.65 -9.00
C LEU A 107 -9.00 -13.72 -8.50
N ALA A 108 -9.40 -12.82 -7.65
CA ALA A 108 -10.80 -12.54 -7.33
C ALA A 108 -11.45 -11.81 -8.52
N ASN A 109 -11.12 -12.25 -9.73
CA ASN A 109 -11.53 -11.54 -10.92
C ASN A 109 -12.94 -11.97 -11.33
N ALA A 110 -13.61 -11.01 -11.75
CA ALA A 110 -14.83 -10.97 -12.49
C ALA A 110 -14.90 -11.88 -13.74
N SER A 111 -13.81 -12.44 -14.16
CA SER A 111 -13.74 -13.33 -15.33
C SER A 111 -14.24 -14.75 -15.08
N SER A 112 -14.66 -15.07 -13.84
CA SER A 112 -15.34 -16.36 -13.59
C SER A 112 -16.75 -16.30 -14.15
N THR A 113 -17.10 -17.24 -15.01
CA THR A 113 -18.42 -17.37 -15.67
C THR A 113 -19.60 -17.51 -14.70
N THR A 114 -19.35 -17.66 -13.40
CA THR A 114 -20.34 -17.81 -12.34
C THR A 114 -20.58 -16.56 -11.52
N TRP A 115 -19.68 -15.57 -11.56
CA TRP A 115 -19.85 -14.30 -10.86
C TRP A 115 -20.02 -13.17 -11.88
N ASN A 116 -21.14 -12.43 -11.76
CA ASN A 116 -21.43 -11.34 -12.69
C ASN A 116 -20.47 -10.20 -12.44
N PRO A 117 -19.48 -10.01 -13.30
CA PRO A 117 -18.43 -9.05 -13.06
C PRO A 117 -18.96 -7.65 -13.23
N VAL A 118 -18.46 -6.78 -12.38
CA VAL A 118 -18.52 -5.36 -12.63
C VAL A 118 -17.61 -5.09 -13.82
N SER A 119 -18.19 -4.76 -14.96
CA SER A 119 -17.39 -4.37 -16.11
C SER A 119 -16.59 -3.10 -15.78
N ALA A 120 -15.43 -2.93 -16.40
CA ALA A 120 -14.58 -1.75 -16.22
C ALA A 120 -15.35 -0.43 -16.45
N SER A 121 -16.40 -0.47 -17.27
CA SER A 121 -17.28 0.67 -17.56
C SER A 121 -18.22 1.04 -16.41
N VAL A 122 -18.55 0.11 -15.50
CA VAL A 122 -19.46 0.36 -14.38
C VAL A 122 -18.70 0.79 -13.12
N GLY A 123 -17.48 0.30 -12.93
CA GLY A 123 -16.65 0.58 -11.75
C GLY A 123 -17.20 -0.02 -10.45
N ILE A 124 -16.60 0.38 -9.33
CA ILE A 124 -17.04 0.01 -7.98
C ILE A 124 -18.07 1.03 -7.50
N THR A 125 -19.28 0.55 -7.20
CA THR A 125 -20.43 1.35 -6.76
C THR A 125 -20.97 0.86 -5.42
N THR A 126 -21.82 1.63 -4.78
CA THR A 126 -22.47 1.23 -3.51
C THR A 126 -23.33 -0.02 -3.64
N SER A 127 -23.82 -0.36 -4.84
CA SER A 127 -24.65 -1.55 -5.08
C SER A 127 -23.83 -2.83 -5.23
N ASN A 128 -22.56 -2.75 -5.64
CA ASN A 128 -21.75 -3.94 -5.93
C ASN A 128 -20.54 -4.11 -4.99
N VAL A 129 -20.14 -3.07 -4.27
CA VAL A 129 -18.93 -3.07 -3.44
C VAL A 129 -18.93 -4.18 -2.39
N ILE A 130 -20.05 -4.44 -1.73
CA ILE A 130 -20.17 -5.50 -0.72
C ILE A 130 -19.92 -6.85 -1.35
N SER A 131 -20.56 -7.15 -2.48
CA SER A 131 -20.36 -8.40 -3.21
C SER A 131 -18.92 -8.58 -3.69
N ILE A 132 -18.22 -7.47 -4.01
CA ILE A 132 -16.81 -7.49 -4.37
C ILE A 132 -15.96 -7.89 -3.16
N PHE A 133 -16.18 -7.27 -2.01
CA PHE A 133 -15.43 -7.61 -0.79
C PHE A 133 -15.73 -9.03 -0.31
N ASP A 134 -16.99 -9.48 -0.39
CA ASP A 134 -17.38 -10.86 -0.12
C ASP A 134 -16.61 -11.84 -1.04
N LYS A 135 -16.52 -11.52 -2.32
CA LYS A 135 -15.77 -12.33 -3.28
C LYS A 135 -14.29 -12.38 -2.96
N VAL A 136 -13.68 -11.23 -2.66
CA VAL A 136 -12.27 -11.14 -2.26
C VAL A 136 -12.04 -11.99 -1.01
N TYR A 137 -12.90 -11.87 0.00
CA TYR A 137 -12.79 -12.64 1.23
C TYR A 137 -12.94 -14.15 0.99
N ASN A 138 -13.91 -14.58 0.18
CA ASN A 138 -14.14 -15.99 -0.13
C ASN A 138 -13.00 -16.62 -0.94
N ASP A 139 -12.28 -15.83 -1.72
CA ASP A 139 -11.15 -16.29 -2.51
C ASP A 139 -9.84 -16.33 -1.72
N ILE A 140 -9.83 -15.87 -0.46
CA ILE A 140 -8.64 -15.93 0.40
C ILE A 140 -8.30 -17.41 0.65
N PRO A 141 -7.04 -17.84 0.37
CA PRO A 141 -6.61 -19.20 0.63
C PRO A 141 -6.74 -19.58 2.10
N GLN A 142 -7.27 -20.78 2.38
CA GLN A 142 -7.46 -21.26 3.76
C GLN A 142 -6.19 -21.26 4.60
N ALA A 143 -5.02 -21.41 3.96
CA ALA A 143 -3.71 -21.40 4.60
C ALA A 143 -3.39 -20.08 5.34
N ILE A 144 -4.02 -18.98 4.94
CA ILE A 144 -3.78 -17.65 5.56
C ILE A 144 -4.97 -17.11 6.35
N LEU A 145 -6.14 -17.75 6.30
CA LEU A 145 -7.33 -17.28 7.03
C LEU A 145 -7.15 -17.24 8.54
N THR A 146 -6.28 -18.09 9.09
CA THR A 146 -5.99 -18.15 10.53
C THR A 146 -4.92 -17.16 10.97
N LYS A 147 -4.30 -16.43 10.04
CA LYS A 147 -3.27 -15.45 10.36
C LYS A 147 -3.90 -14.17 10.91
N THR A 148 -3.31 -13.65 11.98
CA THR A 148 -3.80 -12.44 12.65
C THR A 148 -3.42 -11.15 11.91
N ASP A 149 -2.45 -11.24 11.01
CA ASP A 149 -1.93 -10.14 10.19
C ASP A 149 -2.52 -10.10 8.77
N LEU A 150 -3.64 -10.81 8.56
CA LEU A 150 -4.39 -10.78 7.30
C LEU A 150 -5.10 -9.45 7.13
N VAL A 151 -4.86 -8.79 5.98
CA VAL A 151 -5.37 -7.46 5.67
C VAL A 151 -5.87 -7.41 4.23
N ILE A 152 -6.97 -6.70 4.03
CA ILE A 152 -7.48 -6.33 2.71
C ILE A 152 -7.15 -4.85 2.47
N PHE A 153 -6.30 -4.59 1.51
CA PHE A 153 -5.93 -3.23 1.10
C PHE A 153 -6.84 -2.73 0.00
N CYS A 154 -7.33 -1.50 0.12
CA CYS A 154 -8.11 -0.84 -0.91
C CYS A 154 -7.80 0.66 -0.97
N GLY A 155 -8.16 1.32 -2.07
CA GLY A 155 -8.04 2.78 -2.17
C GLY A 155 -9.12 3.50 -1.37
N TRP A 156 -8.86 4.72 -0.94
CA TRP A 156 -9.81 5.55 -0.19
C TRP A 156 -11.17 5.71 -0.88
N ASN A 157 -11.21 5.78 -2.21
CA ASN A 157 -12.46 5.85 -2.96
C ASN A 157 -13.33 4.62 -2.74
N ASN A 158 -12.72 3.43 -2.84
CA ASN A 158 -13.41 2.15 -2.65
C ASN A 158 -13.84 1.96 -1.18
N PHE A 159 -12.99 2.40 -0.24
CA PHE A 159 -13.30 2.37 1.19
C PHE A 159 -14.52 3.24 1.53
N ARG A 160 -14.55 4.49 1.03
CA ARG A 160 -15.70 5.39 1.23
C ARG A 160 -16.99 4.83 0.61
N THR A 161 -16.87 4.19 -0.55
CA THR A 161 -18.00 3.53 -1.21
C THR A 161 -18.51 2.34 -0.38
N LEU A 162 -17.60 1.55 0.20
CA LEU A 162 -17.94 0.45 1.10
C LEU A 162 -18.69 0.97 2.35
N ILE A 163 -18.16 1.98 3.01
CA ILE A 163 -18.82 2.59 4.18
C ILE A 163 -20.22 3.11 3.81
N GLY A 164 -20.37 3.75 2.65
CA GLY A 164 -21.66 4.21 2.13
C GLY A 164 -22.65 3.07 1.92
N ALA A 165 -22.19 1.95 1.36
CA ALA A 165 -23.00 0.76 1.14
C ALA A 165 -23.41 0.10 2.47
N LEU A 166 -22.48 -0.05 3.42
CA LEU A 166 -22.75 -0.62 4.73
C LEU A 166 -23.76 0.23 5.52
N LYS A 167 -23.70 1.55 5.45
CA LYS A 167 -24.67 2.46 6.08
C LYS A 167 -26.08 2.33 5.49
N SER A 168 -26.19 1.97 4.23
CA SER A 168 -27.49 1.82 3.55
C SER A 168 -28.16 0.47 3.81
N GLN A 169 -27.44 -0.50 4.35
CA GLN A 169 -27.99 -1.82 4.66
C GLN A 169 -28.86 -1.78 5.93
N THR A 170 -30.13 -2.12 5.77
CA THR A 170 -31.07 -2.23 6.87
C THR A 170 -30.74 -3.45 7.72
N GLY A 171 -30.37 -3.27 8.98
CA GLY A 171 -30.11 -4.36 9.93
C GLY A 171 -28.64 -4.63 10.26
N VAL A 172 -27.70 -3.95 9.65
CA VAL A 172 -26.31 -3.99 10.10
C VAL A 172 -26.19 -3.07 11.32
N MET A 173 -26.21 -3.66 12.50
CA MET A 173 -25.84 -2.94 13.72
C MET A 173 -24.33 -2.69 13.69
N TYR A 174 -23.94 -1.48 13.31
CA TYR A 174 -22.58 -1.02 13.56
C TYR A 174 -22.34 -0.98 15.07
N ASN A 175 -21.50 -1.87 15.54
CA ASN A 175 -21.01 -1.78 16.90
C ASN A 175 -20.16 -0.49 17.00
N GLN A 176 -20.41 0.34 17.99
CA GLN A 176 -19.71 1.62 18.17
C GLN A 176 -18.17 1.47 18.24
N VAL A 177 -17.68 0.27 18.55
CA VAL A 177 -16.25 -0.07 18.59
C VAL A 177 -15.64 -0.07 17.19
N ASP A 178 -16.40 -0.44 16.15
CA ASP A 178 -15.91 -0.50 14.77
C ASP A 178 -15.82 0.90 14.13
N LEU A 179 -16.46 1.91 14.74
CA LEU A 179 -16.44 3.28 14.24
C LEU A 179 -15.15 4.04 14.58
N GLN A 180 -14.37 3.57 15.54
CA GLN A 180 -13.11 4.24 15.93
C GLN A 180 -12.03 4.13 14.86
N GLY A 181 -12.01 3.07 14.07
CA GLY A 181 -11.07 2.88 12.95
C GLY A 181 -11.44 3.63 11.66
N LEU A 182 -12.68 4.17 11.57
CA LEU A 182 -13.12 4.82 10.34
C LEU A 182 -12.36 6.11 10.00
N ALA A 183 -11.88 6.83 11.00
CA ALA A 183 -11.11 8.05 10.81
C ALA A 183 -9.72 7.76 10.23
N ASP A 184 -9.15 6.63 10.62
CA ASP A 184 -7.81 6.19 10.20
C ASP A 184 -7.84 5.30 8.93
N GLY A 185 -9.05 5.06 8.36
CA GLY A 185 -9.22 4.22 7.17
C GLY A 185 -9.03 2.72 7.45
N ASP A 186 -9.29 2.28 8.67
CA ASP A 186 -9.16 0.90 9.12
C ASP A 186 -10.50 0.42 9.69
N ILE A 187 -11.00 -0.70 9.19
CA ILE A 187 -12.25 -1.31 9.65
C ILE A 187 -12.10 -2.83 9.64
N ILE A 188 -12.72 -3.51 10.59
CA ILE A 188 -12.83 -4.96 10.59
C ILE A 188 -13.99 -5.35 9.66
N TYR A 189 -13.73 -6.27 8.74
CA TYR A 189 -14.78 -6.77 7.85
C TYR A 189 -15.88 -7.47 8.65
N PRO A 190 -17.15 -7.08 8.51
CA PRO A 190 -18.24 -7.57 9.35
C PRO A 190 -18.32 -9.10 9.40
N GLY A 191 -18.40 -9.66 10.61
CA GLY A 191 -18.47 -11.10 10.82
C GLY A 191 -17.16 -11.88 10.69
N THR A 192 -16.05 -11.17 10.54
CA THR A 192 -14.71 -11.78 10.41
C THR A 192 -13.69 -11.09 11.30
N ASN A 193 -12.46 -11.59 11.31
CA ASN A 193 -11.31 -10.96 11.98
C ASN A 193 -10.36 -10.28 10.97
N VAL A 194 -10.79 -10.06 9.73
CA VAL A 194 -9.97 -9.50 8.68
C VAL A 194 -10.10 -7.99 8.68
N ARG A 195 -8.96 -7.29 8.68
CA ARG A 195 -8.92 -5.83 8.61
C ARG A 195 -8.97 -5.36 7.17
N ILE A 196 -9.77 -4.31 6.92
CA ILE A 196 -9.76 -3.58 5.66
C ILE A 196 -9.07 -2.24 5.92
N VAL A 197 -7.99 -2.00 5.19
CA VAL A 197 -7.18 -0.79 5.33
C VAL A 197 -7.24 0.02 4.04
N ALA A 198 -7.61 1.30 4.18
CA ALA A 198 -7.57 2.26 3.09
C ALA A 198 -6.15 2.82 2.93
N VAL A 199 -5.56 2.64 1.76
CA VAL A 199 -4.22 3.14 1.46
C VAL A 199 -4.26 4.22 0.37
N PRO A 200 -3.60 5.37 0.58
CA PRO A 200 -3.54 6.45 -0.42
C PRO A 200 -2.99 5.99 -1.77
N GLY A 201 -2.00 5.11 -1.75
CA GLY A 201 -1.35 4.62 -2.97
C GLY A 201 -2.25 3.80 -3.91
N LEU A 202 -3.36 3.24 -3.41
CA LEU A 202 -4.39 2.58 -4.21
C LEU A 202 -5.57 3.51 -4.58
N THR A 203 -5.57 4.75 -4.11
CA THR A 203 -6.58 5.73 -4.50
C THR A 203 -6.55 5.93 -6.01
N SER A 204 -7.70 6.08 -6.64
CA SER A 204 -7.85 6.14 -8.11
C SER A 204 -7.61 4.82 -8.86
N THR A 205 -7.29 3.73 -8.15
CA THR A 205 -7.29 2.40 -8.72
C THR A 205 -8.55 1.65 -8.27
N ASN A 206 -9.15 0.88 -9.16
CA ASN A 206 -10.25 -0.02 -8.80
C ASN A 206 -9.70 -1.38 -8.37
N ARG A 207 -8.60 -1.36 -7.62
CA ARG A 207 -7.90 -2.57 -7.20
C ARG A 207 -8.07 -2.81 -5.70
N ILE A 208 -8.26 -4.06 -5.33
CA ILE A 208 -8.33 -4.51 -3.95
C ILE A 208 -7.39 -5.70 -3.83
N VAL A 209 -6.51 -5.66 -2.83
CA VAL A 209 -5.49 -6.69 -2.63
C VAL A 209 -5.64 -7.25 -1.22
N ALA A 210 -5.82 -8.56 -1.10
CA ALA A 210 -5.82 -9.23 0.20
C ALA A 210 -4.56 -10.09 0.35
N THR A 211 -3.86 -9.89 1.46
CA THR A 211 -2.67 -10.68 1.82
C THR A 211 -2.37 -10.48 3.31
N TYR A 212 -1.47 -11.29 3.85
CA TYR A 212 -0.92 -11.05 5.19
C TYR A 212 0.31 -10.15 5.11
N LEU A 213 0.51 -9.31 6.15
CA LEU A 213 1.56 -8.29 6.15
C LEU A 213 2.97 -8.89 5.96
N GLY A 214 3.23 -10.06 6.56
CA GLY A 214 4.51 -10.74 6.42
C GLY A 214 4.84 -11.24 5.00
N ASN A 215 3.93 -11.09 4.03
CA ASN A 215 4.18 -11.41 2.62
C ASN A 215 4.76 -10.24 1.82
N LEU A 216 4.60 -9.02 2.31
CA LEU A 216 5.07 -7.82 1.65
C LEU A 216 6.42 -7.40 2.22
N PHE A 217 7.39 -7.19 1.35
CA PHE A 217 8.74 -6.78 1.69
C PHE A 217 9.07 -5.45 1.04
N TYR A 218 9.55 -4.54 1.85
CA TYR A 218 10.14 -3.28 1.42
C TYR A 218 11.66 -3.41 1.53
N GLY A 219 12.38 -3.06 0.48
CA GLY A 219 13.83 -3.10 0.42
C GLY A 219 14.43 -1.72 0.24
N THR A 220 15.43 -1.41 1.03
CA THR A 220 16.31 -0.26 0.89
C THR A 220 17.76 -0.74 0.95
N ASP A 221 18.71 0.08 0.52
CA ASP A 221 20.13 -0.30 0.53
C ASP A 221 20.74 -0.18 1.94
N LEU A 222 20.53 0.97 2.58
CA LEU A 222 20.95 1.26 3.94
C LEU A 222 19.83 2.01 4.67
N LEU A 223 19.59 1.66 5.93
CA LEU A 223 18.60 2.36 6.77
C LEU A 223 18.88 3.85 6.92
N SER A 224 20.15 4.26 6.79
CA SER A 224 20.57 5.66 6.84
C SER A 224 20.40 6.43 5.52
N ASP A 225 20.17 5.75 4.41
CA ASP A 225 19.99 6.40 3.09
C ASP A 225 18.60 7.03 2.92
N GLU A 226 17.65 6.70 3.81
CA GLU A 226 16.30 7.28 3.79
C GLU A 226 16.26 8.71 4.33
N GLU A 227 17.33 9.16 5.02
CA GLU A 227 17.39 10.43 5.74
C GLU A 227 18.36 11.44 5.14
N ASN A 228 18.94 11.18 3.98
CA ASN A 228 19.90 12.08 3.34
C ASN A 228 19.17 13.26 2.67
N PHE A 229 18.82 14.25 3.48
CA PHE A 229 18.33 15.55 3.05
C PHE A 229 19.44 16.58 3.16
N GLU A 230 19.75 17.23 2.05
CA GLU A 230 20.71 18.32 2.02
C GLU A 230 20.03 19.60 1.54
N LEU A 231 20.18 20.66 2.29
CA LEU A 231 19.74 22.00 1.93
C LEU A 231 20.96 22.93 2.00
N TRP A 232 21.28 23.60 0.91
CA TRP A 232 22.40 24.53 0.89
C TRP A 232 22.12 25.72 -0.03
N TYR A 233 22.73 26.85 0.31
CA TYR A 233 22.70 28.04 -0.53
C TYR A 233 23.81 28.00 -1.59
N SER A 234 23.42 28.12 -2.87
CA SER A 234 24.36 28.23 -4.00
C SER A 234 24.64 29.69 -4.33
N LYS A 235 25.85 30.11 -4.11
CA LYS A 235 26.30 31.47 -4.41
C LYS A 235 26.39 31.76 -5.90
N ASP A 236 26.56 30.74 -6.72
CA ASP A 236 26.73 30.88 -8.16
C ASP A 236 25.44 31.30 -8.87
N ASN A 237 24.29 30.82 -8.35
CA ASN A 237 22.98 31.07 -8.96
C ASN A 237 22.03 31.87 -8.05
N ASP A 238 22.48 32.28 -6.86
CA ASP A 238 21.66 32.98 -5.86
C ASP A 238 20.37 32.23 -5.53
N GLU A 239 20.51 30.93 -5.28
CA GLU A 239 19.37 30.02 -5.02
C GLU A 239 19.65 29.06 -3.86
N VAL A 240 18.59 28.67 -3.15
CA VAL A 240 18.63 27.58 -2.17
C VAL A 240 18.35 26.28 -2.90
N ARG A 241 19.26 25.31 -2.78
CA ARG A 241 19.16 23.99 -3.37
C ARG A 241 18.80 22.96 -2.33
N PHE A 242 17.79 22.19 -2.67
CA PHE A 242 17.36 21.03 -1.91
C PHE A 242 17.69 19.75 -2.69
N GLN A 243 18.30 18.79 -2.02
CA GLN A 243 18.55 17.46 -2.57
C GLN A 243 18.15 16.40 -1.57
N ALA A 244 17.41 15.39 -2.05
CA ALA A 244 17.16 14.16 -1.34
C ALA A 244 17.48 12.99 -2.27
N ALA A 245 18.20 12.00 -1.79
CA ALA A 245 18.50 10.77 -2.50
C ALA A 245 18.15 9.57 -1.63
N PHE A 246 17.42 8.63 -2.18
CA PHE A 246 17.01 7.42 -1.48
C PHE A 246 16.84 6.26 -2.45
N LYS A 247 16.81 5.05 -1.89
CA LYS A 247 16.64 3.82 -2.65
C LYS A 247 15.44 3.06 -2.08
N ALA A 248 14.58 2.60 -2.95
CA ALA A 248 13.41 1.82 -2.56
C ALA A 248 13.10 0.73 -3.57
N GLY A 249 12.54 -0.36 -3.06
CA GLY A 249 12.02 -1.46 -3.86
C GLY A 249 10.98 -2.23 -3.07
N VAL A 250 10.08 -2.90 -3.77
CA VAL A 250 9.02 -3.70 -3.16
C VAL A 250 8.98 -5.08 -3.79
N GLN A 251 8.69 -6.10 -3.00
CA GLN A 251 8.44 -7.43 -3.48
C GLN A 251 7.52 -8.19 -2.51
N PHE A 252 6.83 -9.18 -3.00
CA PHE A 252 6.11 -10.16 -2.18
C PHE A 252 6.72 -11.55 -2.35
N ALA A 253 6.69 -12.37 -1.27
CA ALA A 253 7.32 -13.67 -1.28
C ALA A 253 6.44 -14.73 -1.95
N TYR A 254 5.15 -14.78 -1.59
CA TYR A 254 4.23 -15.83 -1.99
C TYR A 254 3.06 -15.24 -2.78
N PRO A 255 3.12 -15.26 -4.13
CA PRO A 255 2.05 -14.75 -4.97
C PRO A 255 0.75 -15.58 -4.88
N ASP A 256 0.85 -16.87 -4.67
CA ASP A 256 -0.25 -17.81 -4.50
C ASP A 256 -1.08 -17.59 -3.21
N LEU A 257 -0.51 -16.85 -2.25
CA LEU A 257 -1.18 -16.43 -1.01
C LEU A 257 -1.69 -14.98 -1.06
N MET A 258 -1.78 -14.40 -2.26
CA MET A 258 -2.33 -13.06 -2.47
C MET A 258 -3.58 -13.14 -3.32
N VAL A 259 -4.62 -12.40 -2.90
CA VAL A 259 -5.83 -12.21 -3.71
C VAL A 259 -5.77 -10.85 -4.36
N ASP A 260 -5.91 -10.81 -5.66
CA ASP A 260 -5.90 -9.61 -6.47
C ASP A 260 -7.25 -9.42 -7.16
N PHE A 261 -8.01 -8.43 -6.72
CA PHE A 261 -9.21 -7.99 -7.43
C PHE A 261 -8.86 -6.81 -8.32
N ARG A 262 -9.24 -6.91 -9.58
CA ARG A 262 -9.16 -5.81 -10.56
C ARG A 262 -10.38 -5.87 -11.47
N LEU A 263 -10.82 -4.73 -11.96
CA LEU A 263 -11.85 -4.68 -12.99
C LEU A 263 -11.31 -5.26 -14.30
N ALA A 264 -12.15 -6.05 -14.96
CA ALA A 264 -11.82 -6.70 -16.22
C ALA A 264 -11.78 -5.70 -17.40
#